data_194fe7e7dc4c84aea6475bcbf1ff8162
#
_entry.id   194fe7e7dc4c84aea6475bcbf1ff8162
#
_cell.length_a   1.000
_cell.length_b   1.000
_cell.length_c   1.000
_cell.angle_alpha   90.00
_cell.angle_beta   90.00
_cell.angle_gamma   90.00
#
_symmetry.space_group_name_H-M   'P 1'
#
loop_
_entity.id
_entity.type
_entity.pdbx_description
1 polymer ?
#
loop_
_entity_poly.entity_id
_entity_poly.type
_entity_poly.pdbx_seq_one_letter_code
_entity_poly.pdbx_strand_id
1 'polypeptide(L)'
;MLKLTFTALFAALIAACTLISIPMPSGVPITLQTFAVALCGFILPLPYAAVAVVVYLAVGAVGLPVFAGFRGGLSVLASATGGFLVGFIPMAALSAVPAKGWRRLLFGFLGVLVCHTAGFLWYSVVSGVGILPSFLGVSLPYLPKDFISVALAYLISVKLRGIFLKFYC
;
A
#
# COMPACT_ATOMS: atom_id res chain seq x y z
N MET A 1 -0.23 -20.25 14.14
CA MET A 1 -1.58 -19.64 14.05
C MET A 1 -1.54 -18.11 14.20
N LEU A 2 -0.93 -17.53 15.22
CA LEU A 2 -0.90 -16.07 15.43
C LEU A 2 -0.42 -15.24 14.23
N LYS A 3 0.60 -15.70 13.51
CA LYS A 3 1.15 -14.99 12.32
C LYS A 3 0.10 -14.83 11.22
N LEU A 4 -0.68 -15.86 10.97
CA LEU A 4 -1.77 -15.82 9.98
C LEU A 4 -2.91 -14.92 10.43
N THR A 5 -3.24 -14.93 11.72
CA THR A 5 -4.26 -14.03 12.29
C THR A 5 -3.88 -12.55 12.09
N PHE A 6 -2.62 -12.20 12.37
CA PHE A 6 -2.13 -10.83 12.13
C PHE A 6 -2.09 -10.48 10.63
N THR A 7 -1.73 -11.43 9.77
CA THR A 7 -1.78 -11.21 8.30
C THR A 7 -3.20 -10.88 7.84
N ALA A 8 -4.20 -11.63 8.30
CA ALA A 8 -5.61 -11.37 7.99
C ALA A 8 -6.10 -10.04 8.58
N LEU A 9 -5.71 -9.71 9.83
CA LEU A 9 -6.05 -8.45 10.46
C LEU A 9 -5.48 -7.25 9.68
N PHE A 10 -4.23 -7.33 9.22
CA PHE A 10 -3.64 -6.26 8.41
C PHE A 10 -4.25 -6.18 7.01
N ALA A 11 -4.64 -7.30 6.39
CA ALA A 11 -5.40 -7.26 5.15
C ALA A 11 -6.75 -6.53 5.33
N ALA A 12 -7.46 -6.80 6.42
CA ALA A 12 -8.69 -6.10 6.77
C ALA A 12 -8.46 -4.61 7.09
N LEU A 13 -7.36 -4.27 7.79
CA LEU A 13 -6.99 -2.88 8.06
C LEU A 13 -6.68 -2.12 6.77
N ILE A 14 -5.97 -2.73 5.82
CA ILE A 14 -5.71 -2.13 4.50
C ILE A 14 -7.03 -1.85 3.79
N ALA A 15 -7.96 -2.82 3.78
CA ALA A 15 -9.28 -2.63 3.21
C ALA A 15 -10.02 -1.45 3.86
N ALA A 16 -10.11 -1.43 5.19
CA ALA A 16 -10.79 -0.35 5.92
C ALA A 16 -10.19 1.04 5.62
N CYS A 17 -8.86 1.16 5.60
CA CYS A 17 -8.18 2.40 5.27
C CYS A 17 -8.36 2.82 3.80
N THR A 18 -8.55 1.85 2.89
CA THR A 18 -8.82 2.11 1.47
C THR A 18 -10.21 2.72 1.25
N LEU A 19 -11.19 2.32 2.05
CA LEU A 19 -12.55 2.86 1.96
C LEU A 19 -12.62 4.35 2.34
N ILE A 20 -11.66 4.83 3.17
CA ILE A 20 -11.47 6.26 3.43
C ILE A 20 -10.76 6.85 2.20
N SER A 21 -11.56 7.32 1.23
CA SER A 21 -11.06 7.76 -0.06
C SER A 21 -11.70 9.06 -0.51
N ILE A 22 -10.90 9.93 -1.10
CA ILE A 22 -11.33 11.19 -1.74
C ILE A 22 -11.16 11.00 -3.24
N PRO A 23 -12.26 11.06 -4.03
CA PRO A 23 -12.16 10.94 -5.47
C PRO A 23 -11.42 12.13 -6.07
N MET A 24 -10.59 11.88 -7.08
CA MET A 24 -9.81 12.90 -7.77
C MET A 24 -10.13 12.88 -9.27
N PRO A 25 -10.04 14.03 -9.96
CA PRO A 25 -10.29 14.11 -11.40
C PRO A 25 -9.37 13.23 -12.25
N SER A 26 -8.20 12.89 -11.73
CA SER A 26 -7.25 11.96 -12.37
C SER A 26 -7.75 10.50 -12.45
N GLY A 27 -8.84 10.16 -11.76
CA GLY A 27 -9.32 8.78 -11.62
C GLY A 27 -8.56 7.96 -10.59
N VAL A 28 -7.46 8.47 -10.03
CA VAL A 28 -6.72 7.83 -8.92
C VAL A 28 -7.12 8.52 -7.62
N PRO A 29 -7.85 7.87 -6.70
CA PRO A 29 -8.32 8.51 -5.47
C PRO A 29 -7.18 8.71 -4.46
N ILE A 30 -7.30 9.73 -3.63
CA ILE A 30 -6.48 9.88 -2.42
C ILE A 30 -7.07 8.97 -1.34
N THR A 31 -6.23 8.11 -0.74
CA THR A 31 -6.66 7.15 0.30
C THR A 31 -5.67 7.11 1.45
N LEU A 32 -6.08 6.48 2.57
CA LEU A 32 -5.17 6.12 3.67
C LEU A 32 -4.49 4.76 3.45
N GLN A 33 -4.63 4.18 2.27
CA GLN A 33 -4.11 2.85 1.94
C GLN A 33 -2.59 2.77 2.07
N THR A 34 -1.86 3.75 1.57
CA THR A 34 -0.39 3.83 1.67
C THR A 34 0.08 3.76 3.13
N PHE A 35 -0.62 4.45 4.04
CA PHE A 35 -0.36 4.38 5.47
C PHE A 35 -0.52 2.95 6.01
N ALA A 36 -1.64 2.29 5.70
CA ALA A 36 -1.93 0.94 6.20
C ALA A 36 -0.96 -0.10 5.65
N VAL A 37 -0.58 0.00 4.36
CA VAL A 37 0.41 -0.88 3.71
C VAL A 37 1.80 -0.69 4.34
N ALA A 38 2.24 0.55 4.55
CA ALA A 38 3.51 0.83 5.21
C ALA A 38 3.52 0.33 6.66
N LEU A 39 2.43 0.56 7.40
CA LEU A 39 2.29 0.08 8.78
C LEU A 39 2.36 -1.45 8.84
N CYS A 40 1.67 -2.14 7.93
CA CYS A 40 1.74 -3.59 7.75
C CYS A 40 3.20 -4.05 7.58
N GLY A 41 3.95 -3.45 6.65
CA GLY A 41 5.35 -3.77 6.40
C GLY A 41 6.25 -3.49 7.59
N PHE A 42 6.04 -2.38 8.30
CA PHE A 42 6.85 -2.06 9.48
C PHE A 42 6.58 -2.96 10.69
N ILE A 43 5.43 -3.61 10.79
CA ILE A 43 5.05 -4.48 11.92
C ILE A 43 5.30 -5.94 11.58
N LEU A 44 4.83 -6.42 10.43
CA LEU A 44 4.93 -7.83 10.06
C LEU A 44 6.31 -8.17 9.47
N PRO A 45 6.79 -9.42 9.66
CA PRO A 45 7.91 -9.94 8.88
C PRO A 45 7.61 -9.95 7.38
N LEU A 46 8.65 -9.81 6.55
CA LEU A 46 8.56 -9.63 5.11
C LEU A 46 7.57 -10.57 4.40
N PRO A 47 7.60 -11.91 4.58
CA PRO A 47 6.67 -12.77 3.85
C PRO A 47 5.21 -12.50 4.25
N TYR A 48 4.95 -12.21 5.51
CA TYR A 48 3.59 -11.98 6.02
C TYR A 48 3.04 -10.61 5.59
N ALA A 49 3.91 -9.59 5.51
CA ALA A 49 3.54 -8.27 5.01
C ALA A 49 3.12 -8.33 3.53
N ALA A 50 3.90 -9.00 2.70
CA ALA A 50 3.55 -9.20 1.29
C ALA A 50 2.24 -10.02 1.14
N VAL A 51 2.11 -11.11 1.89
CA VAL A 51 0.90 -11.96 1.87
C VAL A 51 -0.33 -11.18 2.32
N ALA A 52 -0.24 -10.29 3.32
CA ALA A 52 -1.38 -9.47 3.73
C ALA A 52 -1.91 -8.59 2.59
N VAL A 53 -1.03 -7.98 1.82
CA VAL A 53 -1.41 -7.20 0.63
C VAL A 53 -2.00 -8.10 -0.46
N VAL A 54 -1.39 -9.26 -0.72
CA VAL A 54 -1.91 -10.22 -1.69
C VAL A 54 -3.31 -10.71 -1.31
N VAL A 55 -3.55 -11.03 -0.03
CA VAL A 55 -4.87 -11.41 0.48
C VAL A 55 -5.88 -10.28 0.29
N TYR A 56 -5.52 -9.04 0.63
CA TYR A 56 -6.37 -7.88 0.38
C TYR A 56 -6.75 -7.75 -1.10
N LEU A 57 -5.75 -7.87 -2.01
CA LEU A 57 -5.99 -7.79 -3.46
C LEU A 57 -6.86 -8.94 -3.97
N ALA A 58 -6.63 -10.17 -3.47
CA ALA A 58 -7.41 -11.34 -3.84
C ALA A 58 -8.89 -11.20 -3.41
N VAL A 59 -9.13 -10.73 -2.18
CA VAL A 59 -10.48 -10.45 -1.67
C VAL A 59 -11.19 -9.42 -2.55
N GLY A 60 -10.49 -8.33 -2.93
CA GLY A 60 -11.03 -7.34 -3.84
C GLY A 60 -11.26 -7.88 -5.26
N ALA A 61 -10.35 -8.70 -5.78
CA ALA A 61 -10.45 -9.31 -7.11
C ALA A 61 -11.64 -10.26 -7.26
N VAL A 62 -11.99 -10.99 -6.21
CA VAL A 62 -13.18 -11.87 -6.17
C VAL A 62 -14.49 -11.07 -6.20
N GLY A 63 -14.43 -9.74 -5.99
CA GLY A 63 -15.61 -8.88 -6.11
C GLY A 63 -16.07 -8.23 -4.82
N LEU A 64 -15.41 -8.51 -3.68
CA LEU A 64 -15.77 -7.78 -2.45
C LEU A 64 -15.41 -6.28 -2.59
N PRO A 65 -16.28 -5.36 -2.11
CA PRO A 65 -16.12 -3.91 -2.27
C PRO A 65 -15.09 -3.32 -1.30
N VAL A 66 -13.83 -3.78 -1.40
CA VAL A 66 -12.73 -3.38 -0.51
C VAL A 66 -11.76 -2.36 -1.14
N PHE A 67 -11.94 -2.04 -2.42
CA PHE A 67 -11.16 -1.01 -3.11
C PHE A 67 -11.80 0.39 -2.93
N ALA A 68 -11.03 1.43 -3.21
CA ALA A 68 -11.48 2.80 -3.07
C ALA A 68 -12.81 3.07 -3.82
N GLY A 69 -13.71 3.79 -3.16
CA GLY A 69 -15.07 4.03 -3.67
C GLY A 69 -15.97 2.80 -3.59
N PHE A 70 -15.73 1.88 -2.67
CA PHE A 70 -16.50 0.65 -2.48
C PHE A 70 -16.55 -0.22 -3.74
N ARG A 71 -15.46 -0.24 -4.51
CA ARG A 71 -15.35 -1.04 -5.72
C ARG A 71 -14.72 -2.40 -5.43
N GLY A 72 -14.98 -3.37 -6.32
CA GLY A 72 -14.40 -4.71 -6.30
C GLY A 72 -14.39 -5.30 -7.71
N GLY A 73 -13.76 -6.46 -7.86
CA GLY A 73 -13.63 -7.21 -9.10
C GLY A 73 -12.29 -6.98 -9.81
N LEU A 74 -11.95 -7.91 -10.70
CA LEU A 74 -10.73 -7.86 -11.52
C LEU A 74 -10.64 -6.60 -12.41
N SER A 75 -11.78 -6.02 -12.78
CA SER A 75 -11.83 -4.78 -13.56
C SER A 75 -11.14 -3.61 -12.87
N VAL A 76 -11.13 -3.57 -11.53
CA VAL A 76 -10.44 -2.52 -10.76
C VAL A 76 -8.91 -2.71 -10.88
N LEU A 77 -8.42 -3.94 -10.85
CA LEU A 77 -6.99 -4.24 -11.06
C LEU A 77 -6.53 -3.94 -12.49
N ALA A 78 -7.42 -4.08 -13.46
CA ALA A 78 -7.16 -3.71 -14.85
C ALA A 78 -7.35 -2.21 -15.13
N SER A 79 -7.91 -1.44 -14.20
CA SER A 79 -8.17 0.00 -14.36
C SER A 79 -6.91 0.84 -14.15
N ALA A 80 -7.05 2.16 -14.31
CA ALA A 80 -5.99 3.14 -14.12
C ALA A 80 -5.27 3.06 -12.74
N THR A 81 -5.94 2.53 -11.71
CA THR A 81 -5.38 2.35 -10.36
C THR A 81 -4.63 1.03 -10.15
N GLY A 82 -4.73 0.09 -11.09
CA GLY A 82 -4.21 -1.28 -10.96
C GLY A 82 -2.71 -1.33 -10.66
N GLY A 83 -1.92 -0.50 -11.31
CA GLY A 83 -0.47 -0.45 -11.10
C GLY A 83 -0.08 -0.05 -9.68
N PHE A 84 -0.84 0.87 -9.06
CA PHE A 84 -0.64 1.23 -7.65
C PHE A 84 -1.01 0.07 -6.73
N LEU A 85 -2.13 -0.60 -7.00
CA LEU A 85 -2.60 -1.75 -6.21
C LEU A 85 -1.57 -2.88 -6.21
N VAL A 86 -1.04 -3.25 -7.37
CA VAL A 86 0.03 -4.26 -7.49
C VAL A 86 1.33 -3.74 -6.86
N GLY A 87 1.64 -2.46 -7.02
CA GLY A 87 2.82 -1.79 -6.44
C GLY A 87 2.84 -1.79 -4.91
N PHE A 88 1.71 -1.99 -4.24
CA PHE A 88 1.68 -2.13 -2.78
C PHE A 88 2.33 -3.43 -2.28
N ILE A 89 2.43 -4.47 -3.11
CA ILE A 89 3.13 -5.72 -2.71
C ILE A 89 4.62 -5.45 -2.47
N PRO A 90 5.40 -4.95 -3.43
CA PRO A 90 6.80 -4.62 -3.19
C PRO A 90 6.97 -3.49 -2.15
N MET A 91 6.03 -2.56 -2.05
CA MET A 91 6.07 -1.52 -1.03
C MET A 91 5.99 -2.11 0.39
N ALA A 92 5.07 -3.04 0.64
CA ALA A 92 4.96 -3.74 1.92
C ALA A 92 6.23 -4.55 2.22
N ALA A 93 6.75 -5.26 1.22
CA ALA A 93 7.97 -6.05 1.35
C ALA A 93 9.19 -5.18 1.69
N LEU A 94 9.38 -4.05 1.00
CA LEU A 94 10.45 -3.10 1.30
C LEU A 94 10.31 -2.49 2.70
N SER A 95 9.10 -2.11 3.11
CA SER A 95 8.84 -1.60 4.46
C SER A 95 9.12 -2.65 5.55
N ALA A 96 9.06 -3.95 5.20
CA ALA A 96 9.31 -5.06 6.11
C ALA A 96 10.79 -5.49 6.20
N VAL A 97 11.68 -4.89 5.39
CA VAL A 97 13.11 -5.20 5.43
C VAL A 97 13.67 -5.00 6.84
N PRO A 98 14.39 -6.00 7.40
CA PRO A 98 14.92 -5.96 8.75
C PRO A 98 16.10 -4.98 8.84
N ALA A 99 15.80 -3.69 8.97
CA ALA A 99 16.76 -2.62 9.17
C ALA A 99 16.59 -1.98 10.56
N LYS A 100 17.60 -1.29 11.07
CA LYS A 100 17.54 -0.60 12.38
C LYS A 100 17.42 0.92 12.20
N GLY A 101 16.70 1.53 13.14
CA GLY A 101 16.55 2.99 13.20
C GLY A 101 15.99 3.59 11.90
N TRP A 102 16.53 4.74 11.50
CA TRP A 102 16.09 5.51 10.34
C TRP A 102 16.19 4.78 8.98
N ARG A 103 17.05 3.76 8.87
CA ARG A 103 17.15 2.93 7.65
C ARG A 103 15.84 2.24 7.30
N ARG A 104 15.02 1.87 8.30
CA ARG A 104 13.68 1.32 8.04
C ARG A 104 12.77 2.32 7.35
N LEU A 105 12.82 3.58 7.78
CA LEU A 105 12.05 4.65 7.15
C LEU A 105 12.50 4.86 5.69
N LEU A 106 13.81 4.78 5.40
CA LEU A 106 14.29 4.82 4.02
C LEU A 106 13.74 3.70 3.16
N PHE A 107 13.71 2.46 3.66
CA PHE A 107 13.09 1.35 2.92
C PHE A 107 11.59 1.57 2.68
N GLY A 108 10.88 2.18 3.64
CA GLY A 108 9.50 2.60 3.44
C GLY A 108 9.36 3.64 2.32
N PHE A 109 10.21 4.66 2.29
CA PHE A 109 10.22 5.66 1.22
C PHE A 109 10.57 5.07 -0.15
N LEU A 110 11.56 4.17 -0.21
CA LEU A 110 11.87 3.41 -1.42
C LEU A 110 10.66 2.60 -1.89
N GLY A 111 9.92 2.00 -0.94
CA GLY A 111 8.67 1.30 -1.25
C GLY A 111 7.63 2.20 -1.90
N VAL A 112 7.45 3.44 -1.41
CA VAL A 112 6.58 4.43 -2.05
C VAL A 112 7.04 4.72 -3.47
N LEU A 113 8.33 4.97 -3.68
CA LEU A 113 8.85 5.26 -5.02
C LEU A 113 8.62 4.10 -5.99
N VAL A 114 8.84 2.85 -5.57
CA VAL A 114 8.56 1.66 -6.38
C VAL A 114 7.07 1.56 -6.69
N CYS A 115 6.19 1.77 -5.70
CA CYS A 115 4.75 1.76 -5.89
C CYS A 115 4.29 2.82 -6.89
N HIS A 116 4.79 4.06 -6.76
CA HIS A 116 4.47 5.15 -7.68
C HIS A 116 5.00 4.88 -9.08
N THR A 117 6.21 4.29 -9.21
CA THR A 117 6.76 3.92 -10.52
C THR A 117 5.88 2.90 -11.23
N ALA A 118 5.47 1.83 -10.52
CA ALA A 118 4.52 0.86 -11.06
C ALA A 118 3.16 1.53 -11.40
N GLY A 119 2.69 2.43 -10.54
CA GLY A 119 1.42 3.12 -10.67
C GLY A 119 1.35 4.01 -11.91
N PHE A 120 2.27 4.96 -12.07
CA PHE A 120 2.21 5.89 -13.21
C PHE A 120 2.58 5.24 -14.55
N LEU A 121 3.45 4.23 -14.55
CA LEU A 121 3.74 3.47 -15.77
C LEU A 121 2.51 2.68 -16.23
N TRP A 122 1.84 1.99 -15.32
CA TRP A 122 0.58 1.32 -15.60
C TRP A 122 -0.50 2.28 -16.07
N TYR A 123 -0.65 3.41 -15.38
CA TYR A 123 -1.58 4.47 -15.76
C TYR A 123 -1.33 4.97 -17.18
N SER A 124 -0.07 5.19 -17.54
CA SER A 124 0.33 5.61 -18.89
C SER A 124 -0.14 4.63 -19.96
N VAL A 125 0.01 3.33 -19.71
CA VAL A 125 -0.40 2.28 -20.64
C VAL A 125 -1.93 2.21 -20.78
N VAL A 126 -2.64 2.22 -19.65
CA VAL A 126 -4.10 2.03 -19.63
C VAL A 126 -4.86 3.25 -20.13
N SER A 127 -4.38 4.46 -19.82
CA SER A 127 -5.04 5.71 -20.25
C SER A 127 -4.57 6.24 -21.60
N GLY A 128 -3.51 5.67 -22.17
CA GLY A 128 -2.92 6.18 -23.42
C GLY A 128 -2.21 7.52 -23.28
N VAL A 129 -2.04 8.01 -22.07
CA VAL A 129 -1.36 9.27 -21.75
C VAL A 129 0.15 9.01 -21.63
N GLY A 130 0.98 9.91 -22.15
CA GLY A 130 2.43 9.77 -22.08
C GLY A 130 2.98 9.62 -20.65
N ILE A 131 4.19 9.07 -20.52
CA ILE A 131 4.81 8.77 -19.21
C ILE A 131 4.95 10.03 -18.34
N LEU A 132 5.46 11.12 -18.91
CA LEU A 132 5.68 12.37 -18.16
C LEU A 132 4.37 13.01 -17.68
N PRO A 133 3.33 13.18 -18.51
CA PRO A 133 2.02 13.64 -18.03
C PRO A 133 1.40 12.71 -16.98
N SER A 134 1.58 11.39 -17.11
CA SER A 134 1.11 10.42 -16.11
C SER A 134 1.82 10.61 -14.76
N PHE A 135 3.15 10.77 -14.77
CA PHE A 135 3.91 11.07 -13.55
C PHE A 135 3.42 12.37 -12.89
N LEU A 136 3.26 13.44 -13.68
CA LEU A 136 2.82 14.75 -13.17
C LEU A 136 1.37 14.72 -12.66
N GLY A 137 0.49 13.93 -13.26
CA GLY A 137 -0.95 13.89 -12.94
C GLY A 137 -1.32 12.94 -11.80
N VAL A 138 -0.68 11.75 -11.74
CA VAL A 138 -1.11 10.70 -10.78
C VAL A 138 -0.02 10.24 -9.82
N SER A 139 1.18 10.83 -9.88
CA SER A 139 2.27 10.48 -8.96
C SER A 139 2.75 11.68 -8.17
N LEU A 140 3.23 12.72 -8.84
CA LEU A 140 3.85 13.89 -8.20
C LEU A 140 2.94 14.55 -7.13
N PRO A 141 1.64 14.81 -7.36
CA PRO A 141 0.78 15.44 -6.35
C PRO A 141 0.50 14.55 -5.14
N TYR A 142 0.65 13.22 -5.27
CA TYR A 142 0.37 12.27 -4.20
C TYR A 142 1.60 11.95 -3.33
N LEU A 143 2.82 12.09 -3.89
CA LEU A 143 4.07 11.79 -3.18
C LEU A 143 4.21 12.47 -1.82
N PRO A 144 3.92 13.79 -1.64
CA PRO A 144 4.06 14.43 -0.34
C PRO A 144 3.18 13.78 0.73
N LYS A 145 1.91 13.50 0.40
CA LYS A 145 0.97 12.81 1.29
C LYS A 145 1.47 11.40 1.62
N ASP A 146 1.98 10.67 0.64
CA ASP A 146 2.41 9.28 0.82
C ASP A 146 3.70 9.18 1.64
N PHE A 147 4.63 10.11 1.50
CA PHE A 147 5.80 10.22 2.39
C PHE A 147 5.39 10.54 3.83
N ILE A 148 4.44 11.45 4.04
CA ILE A 148 3.88 11.74 5.38
C ILE A 148 3.21 10.49 5.95
N SER A 149 2.43 9.77 5.15
CA SER A 149 1.75 8.53 5.54
C SER A 149 2.74 7.47 6.01
N VAL A 150 3.84 7.27 5.28
CA VAL A 150 4.91 6.33 5.66
C VAL A 150 5.64 6.77 6.93
N ALA A 151 5.94 8.07 7.07
CA ALA A 151 6.57 8.58 8.28
C ALA A 151 5.69 8.37 9.52
N LEU A 152 4.39 8.64 9.42
CA LEU A 152 3.41 8.38 10.50
C LEU A 152 3.30 6.89 10.81
N ALA A 153 3.24 6.03 9.79
CA ALA A 153 3.21 4.58 9.96
C ALA A 153 4.48 4.08 10.68
N TYR A 154 5.64 4.62 10.32
CA TYR A 154 6.89 4.30 11.00
C TYR A 154 6.86 4.69 12.47
N LEU A 155 6.46 5.93 12.82
CA LEU A 155 6.39 6.41 14.20
C LEU A 155 5.45 5.53 15.05
N ILE A 156 4.29 5.17 14.51
CA ILE A 156 3.34 4.27 15.19
C ILE A 156 3.94 2.88 15.34
N SER A 157 4.61 2.36 14.31
CA SER A 157 5.24 1.04 14.34
C SER A 157 6.31 0.91 15.42
N VAL A 158 7.06 1.96 15.70
CA VAL A 158 8.09 1.97 16.76
C VAL A 158 7.46 1.72 18.13
N LYS A 159 6.30 2.30 18.41
CA LYS A 159 5.57 2.10 19.66
C LYS A 159 4.91 0.71 19.73
N LEU A 160 4.34 0.25 18.64
CA LEU A 160 3.58 -1.01 18.59
C LEU A 160 4.48 -2.25 18.50
N ARG A 161 5.65 -2.14 17.89
CA ARG A 161 6.53 -3.28 17.60
C ARG A 161 6.95 -4.04 18.86
N GLY A 162 7.16 -3.35 20.00
CA GLY A 162 7.48 -3.98 21.28
C GLY A 162 6.38 -4.93 21.77
N ILE A 163 5.13 -4.62 21.43
CA ILE A 163 3.97 -5.46 21.75
C ILE A 163 3.92 -6.64 20.81
N PHE A 164 4.02 -6.39 19.49
CA PHE A 164 3.92 -7.44 18.47
C PHE A 164 5.08 -8.43 18.50
N LEU A 165 6.32 -8.00 18.79
CA LEU A 165 7.46 -8.92 18.91
C LEU A 165 7.28 -9.97 19.99
N LYS A 166 6.56 -9.66 21.09
CA LYS A 166 6.24 -10.64 22.13
C LYS A 166 5.37 -11.81 21.63
N PHE A 167 4.66 -11.62 20.53
CA PHE A 167 3.80 -12.63 19.91
C PHE A 167 4.48 -13.37 18.74
N TYR A 168 5.63 -12.90 18.27
CA TYR A 168 6.38 -13.51 17.15
C TYR A 168 7.58 -14.35 17.62
N CYS A 169 8.06 -14.15 18.84
CA CYS A 169 9.02 -15.00 19.53
C CYS A 169 8.30 -16.04 20.36
#